data_9bb20f782b29739ac63f08e3c823ab74
#
_entry.id   9bb20f782b29739ac63f08e3c823ab74
#
_cell.length_a   1.000
_cell.length_b   1.000
_cell.length_c   1.000
_cell.angle_alpha   90.00
_cell.angle_beta   90.00
_cell.angle_gamma   90.00
#
_symmetry.space_group_name_H-M   'P 1'
#
loop_
_entity.id
_entity.type
_entity.pdbx_description
1 polymer ?
#
loop_
_entity_poly.entity_id
_entity_poly.type
_entity_poly.pdbx_seq_one_letter_code
_entity_poly.pdbx_strand_id
1 'polypeptide(L)'
;GRTIMILKSSEKTDVNMTELVATVDAETFEKAIEAVYQQQKKNISLPGFRKGKVPRRLCERTYGEGVFFEDALNLILNMEMPGVIAEAALNLVDAPKVEVTSVSKEDGATVKIICVTKPEIHIADYKGMTAPKEDKEITDEDVAKQAENVCKRNAKMVSVDDRAAEMGDEVTLD
;
A
#
# COMPACT_ATOMS: atom_id res chain seq x y z
N GLY A 1 -23.73 -16.50 -3.25
CA GLY A 1 -23.84 -15.17 -3.80
C GLY A 1 -23.07 -15.14 -5.11
N ARG A 2 -23.61 -14.46 -6.10
CA ARG A 2 -22.95 -14.38 -7.41
C ARG A 2 -21.83 -13.37 -7.28
N THR A 3 -20.59 -13.78 -7.43
CA THR A 3 -19.42 -12.89 -7.43
C THR A 3 -19.58 -11.93 -8.60
N ILE A 4 -19.60 -10.64 -8.31
CA ILE A 4 -19.82 -9.56 -9.29
C ILE A 4 -18.51 -9.26 -10.04
N MET A 5 -17.38 -9.56 -9.39
CA MET A 5 -16.04 -9.35 -9.90
C MET A 5 -15.43 -10.71 -10.25
N ILE A 6 -15.00 -10.85 -11.50
CA ILE A 6 -14.45 -12.11 -12.02
C ILE A 6 -12.94 -12.04 -12.00
N LEU A 7 -12.30 -12.97 -11.27
CA LEU A 7 -10.86 -13.14 -11.27
C LEU A 7 -10.41 -13.74 -12.61
N LYS A 8 -9.58 -13.01 -13.37
CA LYS A 8 -9.05 -13.47 -14.67
C LYS A 8 -7.70 -14.17 -14.55
N SER A 9 -6.81 -13.62 -13.75
CA SER A 9 -5.50 -14.21 -13.54
C SER A 9 -4.99 -13.94 -12.13
N SER A 10 -4.16 -14.85 -11.65
CA SER A 10 -3.43 -14.73 -10.40
C SER A 10 -2.00 -15.14 -10.69
N GLU A 11 -1.08 -14.19 -10.70
CA GLU A 11 0.32 -14.40 -11.02
C GLU A 11 1.20 -14.01 -9.84
N LYS A 12 2.13 -14.89 -9.47
CA LYS A 12 3.14 -14.60 -8.46
C LYS A 12 4.25 -13.78 -9.10
N THR A 13 4.34 -12.52 -8.77
CA THR A 13 5.29 -11.58 -9.37
C THR A 13 6.63 -11.58 -8.65
N ASP A 14 6.61 -11.80 -7.32
CA ASP A 14 7.80 -11.86 -6.48
C ASP A 14 7.59 -12.85 -5.33
N VAL A 15 8.60 -13.07 -4.50
CA VAL A 15 8.57 -14.04 -3.37
C VAL A 15 7.35 -13.84 -2.49
N ASN A 16 6.96 -12.58 -2.25
CA ASN A 16 5.88 -12.20 -1.34
C ASN A 16 4.79 -11.38 -2.03
N MET A 17 4.79 -11.27 -3.35
CA MET A 17 3.85 -10.45 -4.09
C MET A 17 3.08 -11.29 -5.10
N THR A 18 1.77 -11.15 -5.08
CA THR A 18 0.86 -11.77 -6.05
C THR A 18 0.01 -10.68 -6.69
N GLU A 19 -0.03 -10.72 -8.00
CA GLU A 19 -0.84 -9.84 -8.82
C GLU A 19 -2.10 -10.55 -9.24
N LEU A 20 -3.24 -9.95 -8.95
CA LEU A 20 -4.56 -10.43 -9.37
C LEU A 20 -5.11 -9.46 -10.42
N VAL A 21 -5.61 -9.99 -11.52
CA VAL A 21 -6.36 -9.21 -12.49
C VAL A 21 -7.82 -9.62 -12.43
N ALA A 22 -8.67 -8.67 -12.11
CA ALA A 22 -10.11 -8.89 -12.00
C ALA A 22 -10.87 -7.95 -12.92
N THR A 23 -12.01 -8.42 -13.42
CA THR A 23 -12.88 -7.63 -14.29
C THR A 23 -14.28 -7.55 -13.72
N VAL A 24 -14.89 -6.40 -13.94
CA VAL A 24 -16.29 -6.11 -13.65
C VAL A 24 -17.02 -5.97 -14.96
N ASP A 25 -18.13 -6.63 -15.12
CA ASP A 25 -18.95 -6.53 -16.34
C ASP A 25 -19.61 -5.14 -16.48
N ALA A 26 -19.96 -4.76 -17.71
CA ALA A 26 -20.55 -3.46 -18.01
C ALA A 26 -21.88 -3.24 -17.30
N GLU A 27 -22.72 -4.28 -17.18
CA GLU A 27 -24.02 -4.17 -16.53
C GLU A 27 -23.90 -3.87 -15.04
N THR A 28 -22.98 -4.56 -14.38
CA THR A 28 -22.70 -4.36 -12.95
C THR A 28 -22.06 -3.00 -12.70
N PHE A 29 -21.14 -2.60 -13.55
CA PHE A 29 -20.50 -1.30 -13.47
C PHE A 29 -21.54 -0.17 -13.63
N GLU A 30 -22.45 -0.28 -14.59
CA GLU A 30 -23.53 0.69 -14.80
C GLU A 30 -24.48 0.78 -13.58
N LYS A 31 -24.81 -0.35 -12.95
CA LYS A 31 -25.59 -0.36 -11.71
C LYS A 31 -24.86 0.35 -10.55
N ALA A 32 -23.55 0.18 -10.46
CA ALA A 32 -22.75 0.87 -9.46
C ALA A 32 -22.70 2.38 -9.71
N ILE A 33 -22.55 2.80 -10.96
CA ILE A 33 -22.62 4.23 -11.35
C ILE A 33 -23.98 4.83 -10.96
N GLU A 34 -25.07 4.12 -11.22
CA GLU A 34 -26.41 4.59 -10.85
C GLU A 34 -26.56 4.68 -9.32
N ALA A 35 -26.05 3.70 -8.57
CA ALA A 35 -26.07 3.72 -7.10
C ALA A 35 -25.29 4.92 -6.54
N VAL A 36 -24.10 5.19 -7.04
CA VAL A 36 -23.28 6.36 -6.66
C VAL A 36 -23.99 7.66 -6.99
N TYR A 37 -24.55 7.78 -8.21
CA TYR A 37 -25.35 8.95 -8.55
C TYR A 37 -26.51 9.16 -7.57
N GLN A 38 -27.26 8.12 -7.21
CA GLN A 38 -28.38 8.22 -6.25
C GLN A 38 -27.91 8.68 -4.85
N GLN A 39 -26.72 8.28 -4.42
CA GLN A 39 -26.11 8.73 -3.16
C GLN A 39 -25.70 10.20 -3.24
N GLN A 40 -25.04 10.59 -4.32
CA GLN A 40 -24.44 11.91 -4.47
C GLN A 40 -25.40 12.99 -4.98
N LYS A 41 -26.50 12.60 -5.64
CA LYS A 41 -27.43 13.57 -6.28
C LYS A 41 -27.93 14.66 -5.36
N LYS A 42 -28.06 14.37 -4.05
CA LYS A 42 -28.49 15.35 -3.05
C LYS A 42 -27.52 16.54 -2.89
N ASN A 43 -26.25 16.31 -3.24
CA ASN A 43 -25.19 17.30 -3.12
C ASN A 43 -24.91 18.04 -4.43
N ILE A 44 -25.39 17.48 -5.56
CA ILE A 44 -25.16 18.03 -6.89
C ILE A 44 -26.10 19.24 -7.10
N SER A 45 -25.50 20.36 -7.53
CA SER A 45 -26.19 21.57 -7.88
C SER A 45 -25.70 22.05 -9.26
N LEU A 46 -26.63 22.31 -10.17
CA LEU A 46 -26.32 22.88 -11.47
C LEU A 46 -27.22 24.12 -11.72
N PRO A 47 -26.72 25.15 -12.41
CA PRO A 47 -27.55 26.31 -12.81
C PRO A 47 -28.80 25.85 -13.54
N GLY A 48 -29.96 26.39 -13.15
CA GLY A 48 -31.26 26.04 -13.72
C GLY A 48 -31.93 24.80 -13.09
N PHE A 49 -31.30 24.12 -12.14
CA PHE A 49 -31.89 22.96 -11.48
C PHE A 49 -31.87 23.11 -9.96
N ARG A 50 -32.96 22.65 -9.32
CA ARG A 50 -33.00 22.58 -7.87
C ARG A 50 -31.98 21.52 -7.38
N LYS A 51 -31.24 21.85 -6.32
CA LYS A 51 -30.28 20.93 -5.65
C LYS A 51 -30.92 19.57 -5.42
N GLY A 52 -30.23 18.50 -5.83
CA GLY A 52 -30.71 17.12 -5.70
C GLY A 52 -31.72 16.66 -6.77
N LYS A 53 -32.07 17.51 -7.75
CA LYS A 53 -32.99 17.18 -8.85
C LYS A 53 -32.34 17.23 -10.24
N VAL A 54 -31.02 17.29 -10.29
CA VAL A 54 -30.26 17.27 -11.54
C VAL A 54 -30.28 15.86 -12.12
N PRO A 55 -30.72 15.63 -13.38
CA PRO A 55 -30.67 14.32 -14.03
C PRO A 55 -29.22 13.84 -14.23
N ARG A 56 -28.96 12.53 -14.10
CA ARG A 56 -27.63 11.93 -14.26
C ARG A 56 -26.97 12.31 -15.58
N ARG A 57 -27.70 12.21 -16.69
CA ARG A 57 -27.18 12.57 -18.04
C ARG A 57 -26.65 14.01 -18.11
N LEU A 58 -27.25 14.90 -17.36
CA LEU A 58 -26.82 16.28 -17.33
C LEU A 58 -25.56 16.46 -16.49
N CYS A 59 -25.41 15.70 -15.40
CA CYS A 59 -24.19 15.66 -14.61
C CYS A 59 -23.02 15.13 -15.46
N GLU A 60 -23.21 14.01 -16.15
CA GLU A 60 -22.22 13.42 -17.05
C GLU A 60 -21.84 14.36 -18.20
N ARG A 61 -22.80 15.08 -18.75
CA ARG A 61 -22.52 16.06 -19.81
C ARG A 61 -21.74 17.28 -19.32
N THR A 62 -21.96 17.70 -18.07
CA THR A 62 -21.35 18.92 -17.52
C THR A 62 -19.98 18.65 -16.91
N TYR A 63 -19.83 17.54 -16.19
CA TYR A 63 -18.62 17.18 -15.46
C TYR A 63 -17.77 16.10 -16.15
N GLY A 64 -18.26 15.54 -17.25
CA GLY A 64 -17.65 14.45 -17.99
C GLY A 64 -18.31 13.10 -17.68
N GLU A 65 -18.27 12.18 -18.66
CA GLU A 65 -18.90 10.86 -18.55
C GLU A 65 -18.31 10.01 -17.42
N GLY A 66 -17.03 10.24 -17.10
CA GLY A 66 -16.30 9.51 -16.05
C GLY A 66 -16.50 10.04 -14.63
N VAL A 67 -17.33 11.06 -14.41
CA VAL A 67 -17.47 11.73 -13.10
C VAL A 67 -17.82 10.79 -11.95
N PHE A 68 -18.51 9.70 -12.23
CA PHE A 68 -18.92 8.70 -11.24
C PHE A 68 -18.09 7.40 -11.29
N PHE A 69 -17.13 7.26 -12.21
CA PHE A 69 -16.42 6.01 -12.44
C PHE A 69 -15.56 5.60 -11.25
N GLU A 70 -14.81 6.53 -10.71
CA GLU A 70 -13.95 6.28 -9.57
C GLU A 70 -14.74 5.83 -8.34
N ASP A 71 -15.80 6.53 -8.01
CA ASP A 71 -16.65 6.21 -6.87
C ASP A 71 -17.41 4.90 -7.07
N ALA A 72 -17.87 4.61 -8.30
CA ALA A 72 -18.52 3.35 -8.66
C ALA A 72 -17.55 2.16 -8.53
N LEU A 73 -16.31 2.35 -8.99
CA LEU A 73 -15.27 1.34 -8.86
C LEU A 73 -14.91 1.08 -7.40
N ASN A 74 -14.73 2.14 -6.62
CA ASN A 74 -14.48 2.04 -5.17
C ASN A 74 -15.62 1.32 -4.44
N LEU A 75 -16.86 1.58 -4.82
CA LEU A 75 -18.02 0.88 -4.26
C LEU A 75 -17.97 -0.62 -4.53
N ILE A 76 -17.68 -1.02 -5.77
CA ILE A 76 -17.57 -2.44 -6.16
C ILE A 76 -16.38 -3.09 -5.45
N LEU A 77 -15.22 -2.44 -5.45
CA LEU A 77 -14.01 -2.95 -4.79
C LEU A 77 -14.23 -3.20 -3.31
N ASN A 78 -14.84 -2.26 -2.59
CA ASN A 78 -15.13 -2.44 -1.16
C ASN A 78 -16.08 -3.61 -0.88
N MET A 79 -17.00 -3.91 -1.79
CA MET A 79 -17.95 -5.01 -1.64
C MET A 79 -17.35 -6.37 -2.02
N GLU A 80 -16.59 -6.44 -3.10
CA GLU A 80 -16.17 -7.69 -3.73
C GLU A 80 -14.72 -8.10 -3.43
N MET A 81 -13.86 -7.15 -3.01
CA MET A 81 -12.46 -7.42 -2.70
C MET A 81 -12.26 -8.61 -1.75
N PRO A 82 -13.01 -8.72 -0.63
CA PRO A 82 -12.85 -9.88 0.26
C PRO A 82 -13.16 -11.20 -0.44
N GLY A 83 -14.13 -11.21 -1.34
CA GLY A 83 -14.51 -12.40 -2.13
C GLY A 83 -13.40 -12.81 -3.11
N VAL A 84 -12.84 -11.86 -3.83
CA VAL A 84 -11.74 -12.09 -4.80
C VAL A 84 -10.49 -12.61 -4.11
N ILE A 85 -10.14 -12.05 -2.95
CA ILE A 85 -9.00 -12.50 -2.14
C ILE A 85 -9.22 -13.91 -1.61
N ALA A 86 -10.44 -14.22 -1.15
CA ALA A 86 -10.80 -15.55 -0.68
C ALA A 86 -10.78 -16.59 -1.82
N GLU A 87 -11.22 -16.24 -3.02
CA GLU A 87 -11.16 -17.09 -4.21
C GLU A 87 -9.71 -17.38 -4.63
N ALA A 88 -8.83 -16.38 -4.52
CA ALA A 88 -7.40 -16.54 -4.78
C ALA A 88 -6.67 -17.30 -3.65
N ALA A 89 -7.32 -17.63 -2.54
CA ALA A 89 -6.78 -18.31 -1.36
C ALA A 89 -5.50 -17.66 -0.81
N LEU A 90 -5.41 -16.33 -0.85
CA LEU A 90 -4.24 -15.58 -0.42
C LEU A 90 -4.34 -15.16 1.05
N ASN A 91 -3.23 -15.36 1.78
CA ASN A 91 -3.04 -14.83 3.12
C ASN A 91 -2.33 -13.47 3.04
N LEU A 92 -3.09 -12.40 3.08
CA LEU A 92 -2.54 -11.04 3.00
C LEU A 92 -1.87 -10.64 4.30
N VAL A 93 -0.75 -9.93 4.17
CA VAL A 93 0.00 -9.33 5.29
C VAL A 93 -0.27 -7.83 5.38
N ASP A 94 -0.64 -7.21 4.27
CA ASP A 94 -0.91 -5.79 4.15
C ASP A 94 -2.15 -5.54 3.28
N ALA A 95 -2.66 -4.31 3.30
CA ALA A 95 -3.78 -3.90 2.46
C ALA A 95 -3.39 -3.99 0.97
N PRO A 96 -4.23 -4.61 0.12
CA PRO A 96 -3.93 -4.72 -1.29
C PRO A 96 -3.94 -3.35 -1.97
N LYS A 97 -2.98 -3.14 -2.89
CA LYS A 97 -2.96 -1.96 -3.75
C LYS A 97 -3.76 -2.24 -5.01
N VAL A 98 -4.59 -1.28 -5.40
CA VAL A 98 -5.43 -1.40 -6.60
C VAL A 98 -4.97 -0.40 -7.64
N GLU A 99 -4.74 -0.90 -8.84
CA GLU A 99 -4.44 -0.11 -10.02
C GLU A 99 -5.54 -0.34 -11.07
N VAL A 100 -6.08 0.75 -11.59
CA VAL A 100 -7.11 0.68 -12.63
C VAL A 100 -6.43 0.58 -13.99
N THR A 101 -6.66 -0.51 -14.69
CA THR A 101 -6.06 -0.74 -16.02
C THR A 101 -6.93 -0.14 -17.12
N SER A 102 -8.23 -0.37 -17.08
CA SER A 102 -9.18 0.18 -18.03
C SER A 102 -10.57 0.34 -17.40
N VAL A 103 -11.25 1.40 -17.80
CA VAL A 103 -12.65 1.64 -17.41
C VAL A 103 -13.41 2.16 -18.60
N SER A 104 -14.50 1.48 -18.95
CA SER A 104 -15.41 1.86 -20.02
C SER A 104 -16.84 1.53 -19.62
N LYS A 105 -17.81 2.28 -20.12
CA LYS A 105 -19.23 1.95 -19.97
C LYS A 105 -19.62 0.71 -20.77
N GLU A 106 -18.95 0.46 -21.87
CA GLU A 106 -19.27 -0.62 -22.81
C GLU A 106 -18.63 -1.93 -22.38
N ASP A 107 -17.37 -1.89 -21.92
CA ASP A 107 -16.57 -3.06 -21.57
C ASP A 107 -16.52 -3.35 -20.06
N GLY A 108 -17.02 -2.40 -19.24
CA GLY A 108 -16.91 -2.48 -17.80
C GLY A 108 -15.57 -1.98 -17.27
N ALA A 109 -15.05 -2.58 -16.21
CA ALA A 109 -13.78 -2.17 -15.61
C ALA A 109 -12.83 -3.35 -15.45
N THR A 110 -11.54 -3.11 -15.70
CA THR A 110 -10.46 -4.06 -15.41
C THR A 110 -9.54 -3.44 -14.39
N VAL A 111 -9.31 -4.16 -13.30
CA VAL A 111 -8.45 -3.74 -12.20
C VAL A 111 -7.37 -4.76 -11.94
N LYS A 112 -6.21 -4.25 -11.59
CA LYS A 112 -5.04 -4.98 -11.15
C LYS A 112 -4.89 -4.78 -9.66
N ILE A 113 -4.84 -5.88 -8.91
CA ILE A 113 -4.76 -5.87 -7.46
C ILE A 113 -3.42 -6.49 -7.08
N ILE A 114 -2.57 -5.70 -6.44
CA ILE A 114 -1.25 -6.13 -5.97
C ILE A 114 -1.39 -6.51 -4.51
N CYS A 115 -1.22 -7.80 -4.23
CA CYS A 115 -1.35 -8.40 -2.91
C CYS A 115 0.02 -8.74 -2.33
N VAL A 116 0.28 -8.30 -1.11
CA VAL A 116 1.47 -8.73 -0.34
C VAL A 116 1.07 -9.93 0.50
N THR A 117 1.70 -11.07 0.25
CA THR A 117 1.38 -12.35 0.89
C THR A 117 2.48 -12.78 1.84
N LYS A 118 2.13 -13.63 2.81
CA LYS A 118 3.11 -14.26 3.68
C LYS A 118 4.01 -15.20 2.86
N PRO A 119 5.34 -15.12 3.00
CA PRO A 119 6.25 -16.02 2.31
C PRO A 119 6.09 -17.46 2.79
N GLU A 120 6.24 -18.40 1.88
CA GLU A 120 6.41 -19.80 2.24
C GLU A 120 7.85 -20.00 2.72
N ILE A 121 7.99 -20.44 3.97
CA ILE A 121 9.29 -20.68 4.58
C ILE A 121 9.60 -22.16 4.50
N HIS A 122 10.60 -22.52 3.71
CA HIS A 122 11.17 -23.85 3.71
C HIS A 122 12.38 -23.88 4.64
N ILE A 123 12.26 -24.59 5.74
CA ILE A 123 13.36 -24.78 6.66
C ILE A 123 14.17 -25.98 6.14
N ALA A 124 15.43 -25.73 5.79
CA ALA A 124 16.37 -26.80 5.44
C ALA A 124 16.66 -27.70 6.66
N ASP A 125 17.30 -28.83 6.42
CA ASP A 125 17.69 -29.77 7.48
C ASP A 125 18.61 -29.08 8.50
N TYR A 126 18.06 -28.74 9.65
CA TYR A 126 18.78 -28.04 10.73
C TYR A 126 19.26 -28.98 11.83
N LYS A 127 18.74 -30.23 11.83
CA LYS A 127 19.15 -31.23 12.83
C LYS A 127 20.53 -31.78 12.49
N GLY A 128 21.44 -31.70 13.47
CA GLY A 128 22.81 -32.18 13.29
C GLY A 128 23.77 -31.15 12.68
N MET A 129 23.34 -29.90 12.49
CA MET A 129 24.25 -28.82 12.12
C MET A 129 25.25 -28.58 13.25
N THR A 130 26.53 -28.57 12.90
CA THR A 130 27.62 -28.22 13.78
C THR A 130 28.20 -26.88 13.37
N ALA A 131 28.37 -25.97 14.32
CA ALA A 131 29.06 -24.72 14.07
C ALA A 131 30.37 -24.74 14.85
N PRO A 132 31.52 -24.33 14.27
CA PRO A 132 32.74 -24.14 15.00
C PRO A 132 32.53 -23.04 16.05
N LYS A 133 32.95 -23.30 17.29
CA LYS A 133 33.00 -22.27 18.33
C LYS A 133 34.17 -21.36 18.00
N GLU A 134 33.90 -20.11 17.70
CA GLU A 134 34.96 -19.11 17.60
C GLU A 134 35.32 -18.63 19.01
N ASP A 135 36.46 -19.03 19.47
CA ASP A 135 37.05 -18.46 20.69
C ASP A 135 37.85 -17.21 20.28
N LYS A 136 37.24 -16.06 20.41
CA LYS A 136 37.90 -14.79 20.16
C LYS A 136 38.80 -14.43 21.34
N GLU A 137 40.12 -14.45 21.11
CA GLU A 137 41.06 -13.94 22.11
C GLU A 137 40.89 -12.43 22.22
N ILE A 138 40.77 -11.95 23.44
CA ILE A 138 40.67 -10.52 23.75
C ILE A 138 42.08 -9.93 23.64
N THR A 139 42.23 -9.01 22.69
CA THR A 139 43.50 -8.31 22.48
C THR A 139 43.58 -7.03 23.31
N ASP A 140 44.79 -6.53 23.51
CA ASP A 140 45.00 -5.24 24.19
C ASP A 140 44.31 -4.08 23.46
N GLU A 141 44.16 -4.21 22.13
CA GLU A 141 43.39 -3.23 21.31
C GLU A 141 41.90 -3.27 21.65
N ASP A 142 41.31 -4.43 21.88
CA ASP A 142 39.90 -4.56 22.28
C ASP A 142 39.67 -3.92 23.66
N VAL A 143 40.62 -4.09 24.57
CA VAL A 143 40.60 -3.45 25.90
C VAL A 143 40.70 -1.94 25.78
N ALA A 144 41.61 -1.43 24.94
CA ALA A 144 41.78 0.00 24.73
C ALA A 144 40.52 0.63 24.12
N LYS A 145 39.92 -0.01 23.11
CA LYS A 145 38.62 0.42 22.52
C LYS A 145 37.52 0.47 23.57
N GLN A 146 37.43 -0.53 24.41
CA GLN A 146 36.41 -0.55 25.45
C GLN A 146 36.64 0.53 26.51
N ALA A 147 37.87 0.80 26.88
CA ALA A 147 38.21 1.93 27.73
C ALA A 147 37.85 3.27 27.14
N GLU A 148 38.12 3.48 25.81
CA GLU A 148 37.73 4.69 25.09
C GLU A 148 36.21 4.85 25.08
N ASN A 149 35.45 3.77 24.83
CA ASN A 149 33.99 3.80 24.86
C ASN A 149 33.43 4.20 26.24
N VAL A 150 34.03 3.71 27.31
CA VAL A 150 33.68 4.10 28.69
C VAL A 150 33.97 5.59 28.92
N CYS A 151 35.13 6.06 28.48
CA CYS A 151 35.47 7.49 28.54
C CYS A 151 34.49 8.35 27.79
N LYS A 152 34.12 7.98 26.54
CA LYS A 152 33.12 8.70 25.72
C LYS A 152 31.75 8.75 26.38
N ARG A 153 31.29 7.66 27.00
CA ARG A 153 30.00 7.62 27.73
C ARG A 153 29.96 8.53 28.95
N ASN A 154 31.11 8.73 29.61
CA ASN A 154 31.23 9.57 30.79
C ASN A 154 31.78 10.98 30.47
N ALA A 155 31.99 11.29 29.19
CA ALA A 155 32.44 12.61 28.76
C ALA A 155 31.38 13.67 29.06
N LYS A 156 31.84 14.83 29.48
CA LYS A 156 31.01 16.02 29.68
C LYS A 156 31.28 17.01 28.58
N MET A 157 30.24 17.58 28.02
CA MET A 157 30.36 18.71 27.13
C MET A 157 30.84 19.93 27.92
N VAL A 158 31.92 20.55 27.44
CA VAL A 158 32.47 21.77 28.00
C VAL A 158 32.46 22.83 26.90
N SER A 159 31.88 24.01 27.20
CA SER A 159 31.89 25.11 26.27
C SER A 159 33.34 25.64 26.11
N VAL A 160 33.74 25.84 24.88
CA VAL A 160 35.08 26.38 24.51
C VAL A 160 34.82 27.63 23.70
N ASP A 161 35.01 28.78 24.35
CA ASP A 161 34.73 30.10 23.73
C ASP A 161 36.03 30.88 23.39
N ASP A 162 37.19 30.31 23.72
CA ASP A 162 38.48 30.96 23.67
C ASP A 162 39.34 30.60 22.44
N ARG A 163 38.88 29.70 21.59
CA ARG A 163 39.55 29.28 20.36
C ARG A 163 38.56 28.97 19.21
N ALA A 164 39.05 28.93 18.00
CA ALA A 164 38.27 28.45 16.84
C ALA A 164 37.96 26.96 16.96
N ALA A 165 36.86 26.54 16.35
CA ALA A 165 36.43 25.15 16.31
C ALA A 165 37.45 24.25 15.61
N GLU A 166 37.77 23.12 16.20
CA GLU A 166 38.73 22.14 15.70
C GLU A 166 38.01 20.82 15.36
N MET A 167 38.71 19.94 14.63
CA MET A 167 38.19 18.62 14.30
C MET A 167 37.94 17.79 15.58
N GLY A 168 36.70 17.42 15.83
CA GLY A 168 36.25 16.70 17.01
C GLY A 168 35.37 17.53 17.94
N ASP A 169 35.28 18.85 17.71
CA ASP A 169 34.35 19.70 18.44
C ASP A 169 32.91 19.56 17.89
N GLU A 170 31.93 19.64 18.79
CA GLU A 170 30.51 19.72 18.44
C GLU A 170 30.14 21.23 18.34
N VAL A 171 29.68 21.64 17.14
CA VAL A 171 29.36 23.05 16.88
C VAL A 171 27.85 23.15 16.61
N THR A 172 27.17 24.03 17.34
CA THR A 172 25.78 24.40 17.08
C THR A 172 25.75 25.67 16.24
N LEU A 173 25.09 25.61 15.10
CA LEU A 173 24.87 26.74 14.19
C LEU A 173 23.38 27.08 14.13
N ASP A 174 23.06 28.38 14.17
CA ASP A 174 21.71 28.91 13.95
C ASP A 174 21.44 29.15 12.46
#